data_8c0814b70866586f26faa8cfefd96b73
#
_entry.id   8c0814b70866586f26faa8cfefd96b73
#
_cell.length_a   1.000
_cell.length_b   1.000
_cell.length_c   1.000
_cell.angle_alpha   90.00
_cell.angle_beta   90.00
_cell.angle_gamma   90.00
#
_symmetry.space_group_name_H-M   'P 1'
#
loop_
_entity.id
_entity.type
_entity.pdbx_description
1 polymer ?
#
loop_
_entity_poly.entity_id
_entity_poly.type
_entity_poly.pdbx_seq_one_letter_code
_entity_poly.pdbx_strand_id
1 'polypeptide(L)'
;MPDTESGASLLAKREYARAVPLLKTDLEKYPNNPRIRLQYADSLAGSGNAAEAIVQYEATAKYYEDNGLTVQAIAVRKKAEKLSAQSGAKGEPGKDEPLFTRKVPKSPLFEVLTEEERDALVREMEVETHNQGDIIISEGESGSSMYLIASGEVKVFTRGKAGTPIYLAQLGEGDFFGEVSVLTGKPRTATITAGQRTELLRLDKSKLDNALAKYPGIRRVLDEFYKRRAKHTVEAMIENLKKKGA
;
A
#
# COMPACT_ATOMS: atom_id res chain seq x y z
N MET A 1 -4.99 3.57 -37.85
CA MET A 1 -5.67 3.32 -36.56
C MET A 1 -6.15 4.67 -36.08
N PRO A 2 -7.43 4.90 -35.72
CA PRO A 2 -7.83 6.17 -35.18
C PRO A 2 -7.05 6.40 -33.89
N ASP A 3 -6.38 7.55 -33.76
CA ASP A 3 -5.74 8.01 -32.53
C ASP A 3 -6.82 8.04 -31.44
N THR A 4 -6.79 7.06 -30.55
CA THR A 4 -7.64 7.04 -29.35
C THR A 4 -7.14 8.16 -28.46
N GLU A 5 -7.83 9.30 -28.45
CA GLU A 5 -7.48 10.42 -27.58
C GLU A 5 -7.45 9.97 -26.11
N SER A 6 -6.36 10.25 -25.43
CA SER A 6 -6.22 9.97 -24.01
C SER A 6 -6.95 11.00 -23.15
N GLY A 7 -7.37 10.62 -21.93
CA GLY A 7 -7.96 11.56 -20.99
C GLY A 7 -7.06 12.78 -20.71
N ALA A 8 -5.74 12.58 -20.64
CA ALA A 8 -4.77 13.67 -20.48
C ALA A 8 -4.73 14.62 -21.69
N SER A 9 -4.89 14.10 -22.92
CA SER A 9 -4.94 14.92 -24.14
C SER A 9 -6.21 15.78 -24.17
N LEU A 10 -7.36 15.19 -23.81
CA LEU A 10 -8.64 15.91 -23.71
C LEU A 10 -8.62 16.99 -22.64
N LEU A 11 -8.00 16.70 -21.48
CA LEU A 11 -7.80 17.69 -20.42
C LEU A 11 -6.99 18.89 -20.92
N ALA A 12 -5.90 18.65 -21.67
CA ALA A 12 -5.07 19.71 -22.26
C ALA A 12 -5.86 20.59 -23.25
N LYS A 13 -6.82 20.00 -23.97
CA LYS A 13 -7.74 20.70 -24.88
C LYS A 13 -8.93 21.36 -24.15
N ARG A 14 -9.03 21.24 -22.83
CA ARG A 14 -10.13 21.68 -21.98
C ARG A 14 -11.48 21.01 -22.29
N GLU A 15 -11.42 19.82 -22.87
CA GLU A 15 -12.61 19.00 -23.16
C GLU A 15 -12.95 18.14 -21.91
N TYR A 16 -13.23 18.84 -20.81
CA TYR A 16 -13.33 18.25 -19.47
C TYR A 16 -14.35 17.12 -19.38
N ALA A 17 -15.55 17.34 -19.89
CA ALA A 17 -16.63 16.34 -19.84
C ALA A 17 -16.26 15.03 -20.56
N ARG A 18 -15.46 15.10 -21.62
CA ARG A 18 -14.95 13.93 -22.34
C ARG A 18 -13.75 13.29 -21.65
N ALA A 19 -12.94 14.10 -20.94
CA ALA A 19 -11.77 13.62 -20.22
C ALA A 19 -12.16 12.82 -18.97
N VAL A 20 -13.23 13.21 -18.25
CA VAL A 20 -13.69 12.60 -16.99
C VAL A 20 -13.80 11.06 -17.08
N PRO A 21 -14.57 10.45 -17.99
CA PRO A 21 -14.73 9.00 -18.02
C PRO A 21 -13.43 8.26 -18.33
N LEU A 22 -12.56 8.82 -19.19
CA LEU A 22 -11.28 8.19 -19.53
C LEU A 22 -10.31 8.24 -18.36
N LEU A 23 -10.20 9.39 -17.69
CA LEU A 23 -9.33 9.54 -16.52
C LEU A 23 -9.86 8.75 -15.33
N LYS A 24 -11.17 8.56 -15.20
CA LYS A 24 -11.75 7.65 -14.21
C LYS A 24 -11.31 6.22 -14.46
N THR A 25 -11.40 5.73 -15.69
CA THR A 25 -10.93 4.39 -16.07
C THR A 25 -9.42 4.24 -15.86
N ASP A 26 -8.62 5.27 -16.20
CA ASP A 26 -7.18 5.25 -15.94
C ASP A 26 -6.88 5.22 -14.44
N LEU A 27 -7.66 5.93 -13.61
CA LEU A 27 -7.53 5.93 -12.16
C LEU A 27 -7.91 4.58 -11.55
N GLU A 28 -8.95 3.92 -12.06
CA GLU A 28 -9.34 2.56 -11.66
C GLU A 28 -8.21 1.56 -11.96
N LYS A 29 -7.51 1.73 -13.09
CA LYS A 29 -6.37 0.91 -13.47
C LYS A 29 -5.11 1.21 -12.65
N TYR A 30 -4.92 2.49 -12.27
CA TYR A 30 -3.75 2.97 -11.53
C TYR A 30 -4.17 3.80 -10.32
N PRO A 31 -4.81 3.20 -9.30
CA PRO A 31 -5.48 3.91 -8.21
C PRO A 31 -4.55 4.74 -7.32
N ASN A 32 -3.28 4.39 -7.27
CA ASN A 32 -2.26 5.08 -6.46
C ASN A 32 -1.41 6.08 -7.27
N ASN A 33 -1.82 6.41 -8.51
CA ASN A 33 -1.10 7.39 -9.31
C ASN A 33 -1.61 8.82 -9.03
N PRO A 34 -0.86 9.66 -8.29
CA PRO A 34 -1.32 10.99 -7.91
C PRO A 34 -1.48 11.92 -9.11
N ARG A 35 -0.71 11.69 -10.18
CA ARG A 35 -0.81 12.49 -11.40
C ARG A 35 -2.13 12.24 -12.13
N ILE A 36 -2.54 10.98 -12.27
CA ILE A 36 -3.82 10.62 -12.88
C ILE A 36 -4.96 11.15 -12.03
N ARG A 37 -4.90 10.98 -10.71
CA ARG A 37 -5.90 11.50 -9.78
C ARG A 37 -6.03 13.02 -9.86
N LEU A 38 -4.91 13.73 -9.95
CA LEU A 38 -4.91 15.19 -10.11
C LEU A 38 -5.55 15.61 -11.44
N GLN A 39 -5.23 14.92 -12.54
CA GLN A 39 -5.85 15.17 -13.85
C GLN A 39 -7.35 14.88 -13.84
N TYR A 40 -7.77 13.83 -13.14
CA TYR A 40 -9.19 13.51 -12.95
C TYR A 40 -9.89 14.62 -12.16
N ALA A 41 -9.29 15.08 -11.05
CA ALA A 41 -9.80 16.19 -10.25
C ALA A 41 -9.90 17.49 -11.07
N ASP A 42 -8.87 17.82 -11.84
CA ASP A 42 -8.88 18.99 -12.74
C ASP A 42 -10.01 18.90 -13.80
N SER A 43 -10.27 17.71 -14.32
CA SER A 43 -11.36 17.48 -15.29
C SER A 43 -12.74 17.57 -14.66
N LEU A 44 -12.92 17.05 -13.45
CA LEU A 44 -14.16 17.19 -12.67
C LEU A 44 -14.45 18.66 -12.34
N ALA A 45 -13.42 19.40 -11.91
CA ALA A 45 -13.55 20.83 -11.63
C ALA A 45 -13.95 21.62 -12.88
N GLY A 46 -13.33 21.33 -14.02
CA GLY A 46 -13.62 21.97 -15.29
C GLY A 46 -14.97 21.61 -15.89
N SER A 47 -15.52 20.42 -15.56
CA SER A 47 -16.87 19.98 -15.97
C SER A 47 -17.99 20.40 -15.02
N GLY A 48 -17.66 21.14 -13.94
CA GLY A 48 -18.63 21.66 -12.97
C GLY A 48 -18.95 20.70 -11.82
N ASN A 49 -18.30 19.53 -11.73
CA ASN A 49 -18.48 18.59 -10.63
C ASN A 49 -17.53 18.94 -9.46
N ALA A 50 -17.81 20.09 -8.82
CA ALA A 50 -16.94 20.68 -7.81
C ALA A 50 -16.80 19.80 -6.56
N ALA A 51 -17.87 19.17 -6.08
CA ALA A 51 -17.84 18.37 -4.85
C ALA A 51 -16.88 17.17 -4.99
N GLU A 52 -17.00 16.42 -6.07
CA GLU A 52 -16.14 15.27 -6.35
C GLU A 52 -14.69 15.71 -6.64
N ALA A 53 -14.51 16.83 -7.36
CA ALA A 53 -13.18 17.39 -7.61
C ALA A 53 -12.45 17.73 -6.32
N ILE A 54 -13.14 18.33 -5.33
CA ILE A 54 -12.56 18.66 -4.03
C ILE A 54 -12.09 17.39 -3.31
N VAL A 55 -12.91 16.34 -3.31
CA VAL A 55 -12.55 15.03 -2.73
C VAL A 55 -11.26 14.48 -3.35
N GLN A 56 -11.15 14.52 -4.69
CA GLN A 56 -9.97 14.00 -5.39
C GLN A 56 -8.72 14.88 -5.16
N TYR A 57 -8.87 16.21 -5.03
CA TYR A 57 -7.77 17.09 -4.66
C TYR A 57 -7.28 16.81 -3.24
N GLU A 58 -8.17 16.68 -2.25
CA GLU A 58 -7.78 16.38 -0.87
C GLU A 58 -7.06 15.02 -0.77
N ALA A 59 -7.56 14.01 -1.46
CA ALA A 59 -6.90 12.71 -1.53
C ALA A 59 -5.49 12.81 -2.15
N THR A 60 -5.33 13.63 -3.20
CA THR A 60 -4.02 13.84 -3.85
C THR A 60 -3.08 14.63 -2.92
N ALA A 61 -3.58 15.63 -2.21
CA ALA A 61 -2.79 16.41 -1.25
C ALA A 61 -2.29 15.53 -0.10
N LYS A 62 -3.18 14.69 0.45
CA LYS A 62 -2.81 13.72 1.48
C LYS A 62 -1.74 12.74 0.99
N TYR A 63 -1.87 12.19 -0.22
CA TYR A 63 -0.83 11.35 -0.80
C TYR A 63 0.52 12.06 -0.84
N TYR A 64 0.58 13.33 -1.26
CA TYR A 64 1.82 14.10 -1.29
C TYR A 64 2.38 14.36 0.09
N GLU A 65 1.54 14.64 1.10
CA GLU A 65 1.98 14.77 2.50
C GLU A 65 2.59 13.49 3.04
N ASP A 66 1.89 12.37 2.85
CA ASP A 66 2.32 11.04 3.32
C ASP A 66 3.68 10.61 2.68
N ASN A 67 4.03 11.20 1.52
CA ASN A 67 5.29 10.96 0.82
C ASN A 67 6.32 12.10 0.98
N GLY A 68 6.12 13.02 1.92
CA GLY A 68 7.06 14.13 2.20
C GLY A 68 7.11 15.22 1.14
N LEU A 69 6.17 15.24 0.19
CA LEU A 69 6.08 16.19 -0.91
C LEU A 69 5.22 17.41 -0.50
N THR A 70 5.64 18.10 0.57
CA THR A 70 4.86 19.14 1.24
C THR A 70 4.45 20.30 0.31
N VAL A 71 5.33 20.72 -0.59
CA VAL A 71 5.03 21.81 -1.54
C VAL A 71 3.91 21.44 -2.49
N GLN A 72 3.94 20.22 -3.02
CA GLN A 72 2.90 19.68 -3.91
C GLN A 72 1.58 19.52 -3.16
N ALA A 73 1.62 19.03 -1.92
CA ALA A 73 0.44 18.91 -1.06
C ALA A 73 -0.25 20.25 -0.84
N ILE A 74 0.52 21.31 -0.47
CA ILE A 74 -0.01 22.67 -0.27
C ILE A 74 -0.62 23.21 -1.58
N ALA A 75 0.06 23.00 -2.71
CA ALA A 75 -0.42 23.49 -4.00
C ALA A 75 -1.78 22.86 -4.40
N VAL A 76 -1.93 21.55 -4.16
CA VAL A 76 -3.17 20.84 -4.47
C VAL A 76 -4.28 21.20 -3.49
N ARG A 77 -3.97 21.34 -2.18
CA ARG A 77 -4.96 21.75 -1.18
C ARG A 77 -5.52 23.14 -1.46
N LYS A 78 -4.67 24.08 -1.91
CA LYS A 78 -5.14 25.40 -2.37
C LYS A 78 -6.11 25.34 -3.55
N LYS A 79 -5.99 24.34 -4.46
CA LYS A 79 -6.98 24.13 -5.53
C LYS A 79 -8.33 23.71 -4.95
N ALA A 80 -8.35 22.78 -3.97
CA ALA A 80 -9.55 22.34 -3.28
C ALA A 80 -10.24 23.51 -2.56
N GLU A 81 -9.50 24.27 -1.76
CA GLU A 81 -10.00 25.44 -1.03
C GLU A 81 -10.60 26.49 -1.97
N LYS A 82 -9.88 26.82 -3.04
CA LYS A 82 -10.34 27.79 -4.04
C LYS A 82 -11.66 27.32 -4.69
N LEU A 83 -11.75 26.04 -5.06
CA LEU A 83 -12.92 25.47 -5.68
C LEU A 83 -14.11 25.43 -4.70
N SER A 84 -13.88 25.09 -3.44
CA SER A 84 -14.88 25.13 -2.38
C SER A 84 -15.42 26.55 -2.16
N ALA A 85 -14.55 27.54 -2.11
CA ALA A 85 -14.95 28.94 -1.96
C ALA A 85 -15.77 29.46 -3.16
N GLN A 86 -15.48 29.01 -4.37
CA GLN A 86 -16.16 29.43 -5.59
C GLN A 86 -17.50 28.76 -5.80
N SER A 87 -17.63 27.48 -5.44
CA SER A 87 -18.81 26.65 -5.72
C SER A 87 -19.78 26.55 -4.55
N GLY A 88 -19.36 26.95 -3.34
CA GLY A 88 -20.07 26.65 -2.10
C GLY A 88 -20.15 25.16 -1.77
N ALA A 89 -19.54 24.33 -2.59
CA ALA A 89 -19.50 22.88 -2.39
C ALA A 89 -18.53 22.54 -1.26
N LYS A 90 -18.98 21.69 -0.34
CA LYS A 90 -18.10 21.03 0.62
C LYS A 90 -17.76 19.67 0.05
N GLY A 91 -16.46 19.37 -0.03
CA GLY A 91 -16.00 18.04 -0.38
C GLY A 91 -16.20 17.11 0.81
N GLU A 92 -17.43 16.69 1.06
CA GLU A 92 -17.66 15.56 1.92
C GLU A 92 -17.45 14.30 1.07
N PRO A 93 -16.55 13.39 1.44
CA PRO A 93 -16.47 12.11 0.77
C PRO A 93 -17.84 11.44 0.87
N GLY A 94 -18.43 11.11 -0.27
CA GLY A 94 -19.65 10.30 -0.29
C GLY A 94 -19.40 9.06 0.55
N LYS A 95 -20.41 8.61 1.28
CA LYS A 95 -20.30 7.43 2.18
C LYS A 95 -19.83 6.16 1.48
N ASP A 96 -19.82 6.17 0.14
CA ASP A 96 -19.59 5.02 -0.72
C ASP A 96 -18.35 5.13 -1.64
N GLU A 97 -17.61 6.27 -1.66
CA GLU A 97 -16.37 6.35 -2.41
C GLU A 97 -15.16 6.26 -1.46
N PRO A 98 -14.40 5.16 -1.50
CA PRO A 98 -13.13 5.11 -0.79
C PRO A 98 -12.19 6.15 -1.40
N LEU A 99 -11.70 7.09 -0.57
CA LEU A 99 -10.74 8.16 -0.92
C LEU A 99 -9.45 7.65 -1.59
N PHE A 100 -9.18 6.39 -1.43
CA PHE A 100 -8.28 5.54 -2.19
C PHE A 100 -8.98 4.20 -2.36
N THR A 101 -9.35 3.81 -3.57
CA THR A 101 -9.57 2.42 -3.90
C THR A 101 -8.19 1.73 -3.87
N ARG A 102 -7.64 1.59 -2.66
CA ARG A 102 -6.66 0.53 -2.44
C ARG A 102 -7.44 -0.74 -2.75
N LYS A 103 -7.08 -1.41 -3.82
CA LYS A 103 -7.47 -2.80 -3.98
C LYS A 103 -6.89 -3.51 -2.76
N VAL A 104 -7.71 -3.64 -1.72
CA VAL A 104 -7.29 -4.29 -0.50
C VAL A 104 -7.04 -5.74 -0.89
N PRO A 105 -5.80 -6.24 -0.84
CA PRO A 105 -5.52 -7.58 -1.29
C PRO A 105 -6.27 -8.59 -0.40
N LYS A 106 -6.67 -9.70 -0.99
CA LYS A 106 -7.19 -10.81 -0.19
C LYS A 106 -6.06 -11.32 0.71
N SER A 107 -6.23 -11.19 2.00
CA SER A 107 -5.23 -11.58 2.99
C SER A 107 -5.88 -12.32 4.14
N PRO A 108 -5.25 -13.38 4.65
CA PRO A 108 -5.72 -14.05 5.86
C PRO A 108 -5.92 -13.13 7.06
N LEU A 109 -5.17 -12.01 7.13
CA LEU A 109 -5.35 -10.99 8.16
C LEU A 109 -6.71 -10.30 8.08
N PHE A 110 -7.27 -10.18 6.88
CA PHE A 110 -8.53 -9.50 6.64
C PHE A 110 -9.75 -10.43 6.66
N GLU A 111 -9.55 -11.74 6.50
CA GLU A 111 -10.63 -12.73 6.52
C GLU A 111 -11.34 -12.83 7.89
N VAL A 112 -10.67 -12.39 8.96
CA VAL A 112 -11.20 -12.38 10.34
C VAL A 112 -11.86 -11.06 10.72
N LEU A 113 -11.96 -10.11 9.78
CA LEU A 113 -12.52 -8.77 9.96
C LEU A 113 -13.79 -8.61 9.12
N THR A 114 -14.70 -7.79 9.61
CA THR A 114 -15.78 -7.24 8.77
C THR A 114 -15.19 -6.29 7.73
N GLU A 115 -15.97 -5.92 6.72
CA GLU A 115 -15.53 -4.97 5.69
C GLU A 115 -15.17 -3.60 6.30
N GLU A 116 -16.00 -3.11 7.24
CA GLU A 116 -15.77 -1.84 7.94
C GLU A 116 -14.50 -1.86 8.80
N GLU A 117 -14.25 -2.97 9.51
CA GLU A 117 -13.05 -3.16 10.34
C GLU A 117 -11.78 -3.26 9.49
N ARG A 118 -11.86 -3.99 8.38
CA ARG A 118 -10.77 -4.08 7.40
C ARG A 118 -10.41 -2.70 6.86
N ASP A 119 -11.41 -1.92 6.42
CA ASP A 119 -11.20 -0.59 5.85
C ASP A 119 -10.65 0.38 6.90
N ALA A 120 -11.09 0.27 8.14
CA ALA A 120 -10.54 1.05 9.25
C ALA A 120 -9.06 0.71 9.49
N LEU A 121 -8.70 -0.58 9.47
CA LEU A 121 -7.31 -1.02 9.64
C LEU A 121 -6.41 -0.56 8.48
N VAL A 122 -6.90 -0.68 7.24
CA VAL A 122 -6.15 -0.27 6.04
C VAL A 122 -5.89 1.24 6.02
N ARG A 123 -6.80 2.06 6.56
CA ARG A 123 -6.58 3.52 6.70
C ARG A 123 -5.43 3.87 7.65
N GLU A 124 -5.14 3.02 8.63
CA GLU A 124 -4.02 3.19 9.55
C GLU A 124 -2.66 2.80 8.92
N MET A 125 -2.67 2.09 7.79
CA MET A 125 -1.46 1.64 7.12
C MET A 125 -0.89 2.71 6.19
N GLU A 126 0.44 2.75 6.11
CA GLU A 126 1.20 3.61 5.20
C GLU A 126 1.58 2.84 3.93
N VAL A 127 1.54 3.50 2.77
CA VAL A 127 1.96 2.88 1.50
C VAL A 127 3.42 3.15 1.27
N GLU A 128 4.19 2.07 1.03
CA GLU A 128 5.57 2.15 0.58
C GLU A 128 5.70 1.47 -0.79
N THR A 129 6.51 2.03 -1.67
CA THR A 129 6.81 1.43 -2.99
C THR A 129 8.30 1.14 -3.07
N HIS A 130 8.63 -0.09 -3.45
CA HIS A 130 9.99 -0.57 -3.63
C HIS A 130 10.21 -1.06 -5.04
N ASN A 131 11.39 -0.79 -5.61
CA ASN A 131 11.78 -1.31 -6.91
C ASN A 131 12.42 -2.69 -6.78
N GLN A 132 12.49 -3.43 -7.88
CA GLN A 132 13.15 -4.73 -7.90
C GLN A 132 14.57 -4.65 -7.36
N GLY A 133 14.89 -5.52 -6.40
CA GLY A 133 16.19 -5.60 -5.75
C GLY A 133 16.35 -4.75 -4.50
N ASP A 134 15.41 -3.83 -4.20
CA ASP A 134 15.46 -3.04 -2.97
C ASP A 134 15.36 -3.95 -1.74
N ILE A 135 16.20 -3.69 -0.74
CA ILE A 135 16.14 -4.37 0.56
C ILE A 135 15.10 -3.63 1.41
N ILE A 136 14.04 -4.34 1.81
CA ILE A 136 12.95 -3.82 2.63
C ILE A 136 13.24 -4.04 4.11
N ILE A 137 13.76 -5.21 4.43
CA ILE A 137 14.14 -5.63 5.78
C ILE A 137 15.50 -6.32 5.72
N SER A 138 16.39 -6.00 6.66
CA SER A 138 17.67 -6.70 6.84
C SER A 138 17.64 -7.58 8.10
N GLU A 139 18.07 -8.82 7.97
CA GLU A 139 18.20 -9.76 9.09
C GLU A 139 19.11 -9.20 10.18
N GLY A 140 18.68 -9.29 11.44
CA GLY A 140 19.39 -8.81 12.61
C GLY A 140 19.12 -7.35 12.98
N GLU A 141 18.49 -6.56 12.13
CA GLU A 141 18.06 -5.20 12.46
C GLU A 141 16.90 -5.18 13.46
N SER A 142 16.81 -4.12 14.25
CA SER A 142 15.61 -3.85 15.05
C SER A 142 14.47 -3.44 14.14
N GLY A 143 13.27 -3.95 14.40
CA GLY A 143 12.11 -3.62 13.56
C GLY A 143 10.82 -3.50 14.34
N SER A 144 10.12 -2.39 14.12
CA SER A 144 8.86 -2.05 14.78
C SER A 144 7.67 -1.97 13.83
N SER A 145 7.79 -2.53 12.63
CA SER A 145 6.73 -2.51 11.61
C SER A 145 6.51 -3.89 11.01
N MET A 146 5.28 -4.18 10.61
CA MET A 146 4.95 -5.27 9.71
C MET A 146 4.44 -4.72 8.39
N TYR A 147 4.45 -5.54 7.37
CA TYR A 147 4.11 -5.18 6.01
C TYR A 147 3.14 -6.19 5.40
N LEU A 148 2.15 -5.70 4.69
CA LEU A 148 1.27 -6.50 3.83
C LEU A 148 1.57 -6.16 2.38
N ILE A 149 1.69 -7.15 1.52
CA ILE A 149 1.97 -6.96 0.09
C ILE A 149 0.64 -6.59 -0.60
N ALA A 150 0.54 -5.33 -1.02
CA ALA A 150 -0.62 -4.83 -1.76
C ALA A 150 -0.56 -5.21 -3.24
N SER A 151 0.65 -5.19 -3.82
CA SER A 151 0.92 -5.69 -5.17
C SER A 151 2.39 -6.05 -5.32
N GLY A 152 2.71 -6.93 -6.26
CA GLY A 152 4.09 -7.38 -6.49
C GLY A 152 4.47 -8.62 -5.68
N GLU A 153 5.76 -8.79 -5.41
CA GLU A 153 6.30 -9.93 -4.69
C GLU A 153 7.62 -9.59 -3.98
N VAL A 154 7.91 -10.33 -2.93
CA VAL A 154 9.19 -10.23 -2.21
C VAL A 154 9.83 -11.60 -2.08
N LYS A 155 11.17 -11.61 -1.96
CA LYS A 155 12.00 -12.80 -1.70
C LYS A 155 12.55 -12.74 -0.29
N VAL A 156 12.47 -13.85 0.42
CA VAL A 156 12.89 -13.99 1.83
C VAL A 156 14.13 -14.84 1.89
N PHE A 157 15.16 -14.34 2.58
CA PHE A 157 16.44 -15.00 2.77
C PHE A 157 16.84 -14.98 4.25
N THR A 158 17.60 -15.99 4.68
CA THR A 158 18.30 -15.97 5.98
C THR A 158 19.77 -16.24 5.78
N ARG A 159 20.59 -15.91 6.80
CA ARG A 159 22.04 -16.14 6.77
C ARG A 159 22.36 -17.57 7.16
N GLY A 160 23.04 -18.28 6.26
CA GLY A 160 23.65 -19.55 6.54
C GLY A 160 25.04 -19.41 7.20
N LYS A 161 25.73 -20.56 7.38
CA LYS A 161 27.13 -20.56 7.83
C LYS A 161 27.98 -19.72 6.87
N ALA A 162 28.94 -18.97 7.41
CA ALA A 162 29.82 -18.04 6.68
C ALA A 162 29.06 -16.90 5.94
N GLY A 163 27.82 -16.55 6.35
CA GLY A 163 27.09 -15.42 5.80
C GLY A 163 26.45 -15.66 4.42
N THR A 164 26.49 -16.89 3.91
CA THR A 164 25.84 -17.21 2.61
C THR A 164 24.32 -17.12 2.73
N PRO A 165 23.63 -16.44 1.78
CA PRO A 165 22.18 -16.35 1.84
C PRO A 165 21.53 -17.72 1.56
N ILE A 166 20.55 -18.09 2.39
CA ILE A 166 19.69 -19.23 2.19
C ILE A 166 18.31 -18.68 1.79
N TYR A 167 17.85 -19.03 0.61
CA TYR A 167 16.51 -18.69 0.16
C TYR A 167 15.48 -19.47 0.98
N LEU A 168 14.49 -18.79 1.53
CA LEU A 168 13.43 -19.39 2.33
C LEU A 168 12.10 -19.46 1.58
N ALA A 169 11.67 -18.33 0.99
CA ALA A 169 10.35 -18.24 0.37
C ALA A 169 10.24 -17.04 -0.57
N GLN A 170 9.22 -17.08 -1.41
CA GLN A 170 8.67 -15.94 -2.11
C GLN A 170 7.28 -15.67 -1.54
N LEU A 171 6.98 -14.39 -1.28
CA LEU A 171 5.67 -13.94 -0.80
C LEU A 171 5.09 -13.01 -1.87
N GLY A 172 3.78 -13.12 -2.09
CA GLY A 172 3.05 -12.37 -3.11
C GLY A 172 1.93 -11.52 -2.54
N GLU A 173 1.10 -10.95 -3.42
CA GLU A 173 -0.08 -10.15 -3.06
C GLU A 173 -0.93 -10.85 -2.00
N GLY A 174 -1.27 -10.13 -0.93
CA GLY A 174 -2.03 -10.62 0.22
C GLY A 174 -1.21 -11.28 1.32
N ASP A 175 0.04 -11.66 1.05
CA ASP A 175 0.95 -12.13 2.10
C ASP A 175 1.45 -10.95 2.95
N PHE A 176 1.89 -11.27 4.16
CA PHE A 176 2.46 -10.27 5.08
C PHE A 176 3.78 -10.77 5.68
N PHE A 177 4.61 -9.84 6.15
CA PHE A 177 5.91 -10.14 6.74
C PHE A 177 6.34 -9.09 7.77
N GLY A 178 7.42 -9.38 8.53
CA GLY A 178 7.92 -8.50 9.59
C GLY A 178 7.18 -8.65 10.91
N GLU A 179 6.14 -9.47 10.97
CA GLU A 179 5.29 -9.75 12.13
C GLU A 179 6.06 -10.33 13.30
N VAL A 180 7.09 -11.16 13.04
CA VAL A 180 7.87 -11.84 14.09
C VAL A 180 8.50 -10.83 15.05
N SER A 181 9.16 -9.82 14.52
CA SER A 181 9.84 -8.80 15.32
C SER A 181 8.85 -7.95 16.12
N VAL A 182 7.72 -7.60 15.52
CA VAL A 182 6.69 -6.77 16.15
C VAL A 182 6.01 -7.52 17.28
N LEU A 183 5.72 -8.82 17.10
CA LEU A 183 5.06 -9.66 18.10
C LEU A 183 5.99 -10.06 19.25
N THR A 184 7.28 -10.30 18.97
CA THR A 184 8.23 -10.87 19.92
C THR A 184 9.20 -9.85 20.51
N GLY A 185 9.34 -8.68 19.92
CA GLY A 185 10.38 -7.69 20.25
C GLY A 185 11.80 -8.10 19.85
N LYS A 186 11.95 -9.23 19.15
CA LYS A 186 13.26 -9.71 18.67
C LYS A 186 13.69 -8.99 17.40
N PRO A 187 15.00 -8.98 17.08
CA PRO A 187 15.49 -8.50 15.80
C PRO A 187 14.83 -9.22 14.60
N ARG A 188 14.94 -8.63 13.42
CA ARG A 188 14.46 -9.21 12.16
C ARG A 188 15.08 -10.59 11.95
N THR A 189 14.28 -11.58 11.64
CA THR A 189 14.69 -12.98 11.50
C THR A 189 15.08 -13.37 10.08
N ALA A 190 14.90 -12.48 9.13
CA ALA A 190 15.24 -12.69 7.73
C ALA A 190 15.50 -11.36 7.01
N THR A 191 16.22 -11.43 5.89
CA THR A 191 16.35 -10.35 4.92
C THR A 191 15.26 -10.51 3.87
N ILE A 192 14.58 -9.41 3.55
CA ILE A 192 13.49 -9.39 2.56
C ILE A 192 13.82 -8.34 1.50
N THR A 193 13.76 -8.78 0.23
CA THR A 193 14.04 -7.94 -0.93
C THR A 193 12.82 -7.94 -1.87
N ALA A 194 12.58 -6.82 -2.54
CA ALA A 194 11.58 -6.75 -3.59
C ALA A 194 11.99 -7.61 -4.79
N GLY A 195 11.14 -8.57 -5.19
CA GLY A 195 11.36 -9.44 -6.35
C GLY A 195 11.06 -8.76 -7.68
N GLN A 196 10.17 -7.78 -7.64
CA GLN A 196 9.77 -6.86 -8.70
C GLN A 196 9.35 -5.53 -8.08
N ARG A 197 8.82 -4.59 -8.86
CA ARG A 197 8.19 -3.40 -8.28
C ARG A 197 7.04 -3.84 -7.37
N THR A 198 7.11 -3.47 -6.10
CA THR A 198 6.23 -3.97 -5.04
C THR A 198 5.66 -2.80 -4.26
N GLU A 199 4.35 -2.82 -4.02
CA GLU A 199 3.67 -1.89 -3.13
C GLU A 199 3.33 -2.61 -1.82
N LEU A 200 3.68 -1.98 -0.71
CA LEU A 200 3.50 -2.51 0.63
C LEU A 200 2.57 -1.61 1.44
N LEU A 201 1.77 -2.22 2.29
CA LEU A 201 1.03 -1.55 3.35
C LEU A 201 1.77 -1.79 4.66
N ARG A 202 2.43 -0.75 5.16
CA ARG A 202 3.20 -0.78 6.41
C ARG A 202 2.29 -0.49 7.60
N LEU A 203 2.41 -1.28 8.64
CA LEU A 203 1.73 -1.07 9.93
C LEU A 203 2.76 -1.05 11.06
N ASP A 204 2.88 0.09 11.72
CA ASP A 204 3.78 0.23 12.86
C ASP A 204 3.25 -0.48 14.10
N LYS A 205 4.17 -0.84 15.03
CA LYS A 205 3.86 -1.58 16.24
C LYS A 205 2.73 -0.95 17.05
N SER A 206 2.73 0.37 17.26
CA SER A 206 1.70 1.04 18.03
C SER A 206 0.31 0.90 17.42
N LYS A 207 0.21 1.03 16.09
CA LYS A 207 -1.03 0.83 15.34
C LYS A 207 -1.45 -0.64 15.34
N LEU A 208 -0.48 -1.57 15.23
CA LEU A 208 -0.75 -3.00 15.34
C LEU A 208 -1.25 -3.38 16.74
N ASP A 209 -0.61 -2.88 17.81
CA ASP A 209 -1.05 -3.16 19.19
C ASP A 209 -2.50 -2.68 19.41
N ASN A 210 -2.87 -1.52 18.88
CA ASN A 210 -4.24 -1.02 18.90
C ASN A 210 -5.20 -1.94 18.10
N ALA A 211 -4.78 -2.40 16.92
CA ALA A 211 -5.57 -3.32 16.11
C ALA A 211 -5.75 -4.68 16.80
N LEU A 212 -4.71 -5.21 17.45
CA LEU A 212 -4.78 -6.46 18.21
C LEU A 212 -5.71 -6.39 19.43
N ALA A 213 -5.75 -5.22 20.08
CA ALA A 213 -6.68 -4.99 21.19
C ALA A 213 -8.13 -4.91 20.69
N LYS A 214 -8.36 -4.30 19.55
CA LYS A 214 -9.69 -4.08 18.96
C LYS A 214 -10.21 -5.31 18.22
N TYR A 215 -9.33 -6.06 17.55
CA TYR A 215 -9.65 -7.18 16.66
C TYR A 215 -8.88 -8.45 17.06
N PRO A 216 -9.33 -9.20 18.08
CA PRO A 216 -8.58 -10.36 18.61
C PRO A 216 -8.33 -11.48 17.57
N GLY A 217 -9.15 -11.56 16.52
CA GLY A 217 -8.98 -12.51 15.43
C GLY A 217 -7.64 -12.34 14.69
N ILE A 218 -7.16 -11.10 14.54
CA ILE A 218 -5.86 -10.81 13.89
C ILE A 218 -4.73 -11.50 14.64
N ARG A 219 -4.71 -11.48 15.96
CA ARG A 219 -3.67 -12.10 16.77
C ARG A 219 -3.56 -13.60 16.50
N ARG A 220 -4.69 -14.29 16.41
CA ARG A 220 -4.72 -15.73 16.11
C ARG A 220 -4.07 -16.02 14.77
N VAL A 221 -4.42 -15.26 13.73
CA VAL A 221 -3.82 -15.40 12.40
C VAL A 221 -2.32 -15.19 12.45
N LEU A 222 -1.84 -14.12 13.09
CA LEU A 222 -0.42 -13.82 13.20
C LEU A 222 0.35 -14.93 13.94
N ASP A 223 -0.20 -15.45 15.05
CA ASP A 223 0.41 -16.52 15.83
C ASP A 223 0.50 -17.85 15.04
N GLU A 224 -0.51 -18.17 14.22
CA GLU A 224 -0.51 -19.34 13.34
C GLU A 224 0.56 -19.23 12.24
N PHE A 225 0.64 -18.06 11.61
CA PHE A 225 1.66 -17.80 10.59
C PHE A 225 3.07 -17.80 11.18
N TYR A 226 3.28 -17.21 12.37
CA TYR A 226 4.54 -17.27 13.09
C TYR A 226 5.01 -18.70 13.32
N LYS A 227 4.15 -19.57 13.86
CA LYS A 227 4.48 -20.99 14.12
C LYS A 227 4.84 -21.73 12.84
N ARG A 228 4.08 -21.55 11.77
CA ARG A 228 4.31 -22.18 10.48
C ARG A 228 5.64 -21.74 9.84
N ARG A 229 5.94 -20.45 9.87
CA ARG A 229 7.17 -19.88 9.30
C ARG A 229 8.41 -20.27 10.09
N ALA A 230 8.34 -20.30 11.42
CA ALA A 230 9.42 -20.77 12.26
C ALA A 230 9.81 -22.23 11.93
N LYS A 231 8.82 -23.12 11.76
CA LYS A 231 9.05 -24.51 11.34
C LYS A 231 9.71 -24.57 9.97
N HIS A 232 9.20 -23.86 9.00
CA HIS A 232 9.73 -23.86 7.62
C HIS A 232 11.18 -23.33 7.56
N THR A 233 11.51 -22.31 8.34
CA THR A 233 12.89 -21.77 8.43
C THR A 233 13.86 -22.84 8.96
N VAL A 234 13.48 -23.56 10.01
CA VAL A 234 14.30 -24.65 10.57
C VAL A 234 14.50 -25.76 9.55
N GLU A 235 13.45 -26.17 8.85
CA GLU A 235 13.52 -27.20 7.80
C GLU A 235 14.46 -26.79 6.67
N ALA A 236 14.36 -25.56 6.17
CA ALA A 236 15.23 -25.04 5.12
C ALA A 236 16.71 -24.98 5.57
N MET A 237 16.98 -24.61 6.83
CA MET A 237 18.34 -24.62 7.39
C MET A 237 18.90 -26.03 7.46
N ILE A 238 18.12 -27.01 7.91
CA ILE A 238 18.53 -28.42 7.99
C ILE A 238 18.83 -28.97 6.59
N GLU A 239 17.97 -28.71 5.61
CA GLU A 239 18.18 -29.15 4.23
C GLU A 239 19.46 -28.56 3.61
N ASN A 240 19.71 -27.26 3.88
CA ASN A 240 20.94 -26.59 3.41
C ASN A 240 22.20 -27.22 4.03
N LEU A 241 22.14 -27.62 5.31
CA LEU A 241 23.24 -28.31 5.99
C LEU A 241 23.50 -29.68 5.37
N LYS A 242 22.46 -30.45 5.03
CA LYS A 242 22.57 -31.77 4.38
C LYS A 242 23.21 -31.66 2.99
N LYS A 243 22.82 -30.64 2.19
CA LYS A 243 23.38 -30.43 0.84
C LYS A 243 24.86 -30.01 0.84
N LYS A 244 25.37 -29.44 1.93
CA LYS A 244 26.78 -29.03 2.05
C LYS A 244 27.68 -30.04 2.78
N GLY A 245 27.11 -31.11 3.32
CA GLY A 245 27.85 -32.18 4.00
C GLY A 245 27.99 -33.48 3.17
N ALA A 246 27.47 -33.44 1.93
CA ALA A 246 27.69 -34.46 0.90
C ALA A 246 28.62 -33.91 -0.18
#